data_90af3a768ad8a15844ecdbc02d7dec22
#
_entry.id   90af3a768ad8a15844ecdbc02d7dec22
#
_cell.length_a   1.000
_cell.length_b   1.000
_cell.length_c   1.000
_cell.angle_alpha   90.00
_cell.angle_beta   90.00
_cell.angle_gamma   90.00
#
_symmetry.space_group_name_H-M   'P 1'
#
loop_
_entity.id
_entity.type
_entity.pdbx_description
1 polymer ?
#
loop_
_entity_poly.entity_id
_entity_poly.type
_entity_poly.pdbx_seq_one_letter_code
_entity_poly.pdbx_strand_id
1 'polypeptide(L)'
;FSCSYCLSSIDKCLRFRKIELVKKELQFFIDHEVPQVKFVDRTFNCKHDHAMAIWKYITEHDKGITNFHFEVAADLLNEEEIELIRRMRPGLIQLEIGIQSANPETIREIHRTMDLKKVRAKVERIREKGNVHQHLDLIAGLPYENYESFGHSFNEVYAMHPDQLQLG
;
A
#
# COMPACT_ATOMS: atom_id res chain seq x y z
N PHE A 1 -12.49 -3.43 2.90
CA PHE A 1 -12.78 -2.24 3.71
C PHE A 1 -14.12 -1.64 3.31
N SER A 2 -14.79 -0.98 4.26
CA SER A 2 -16.11 -0.37 4.06
C SER A 2 -16.12 1.11 4.48
N CYS A 3 -15.01 1.81 4.19
CA CYS A 3 -14.88 3.21 4.56
C CYS A 3 -16.01 4.05 3.96
N SER A 4 -16.65 4.88 4.79
CA SER A 4 -17.87 5.62 4.45
C SER A 4 -17.71 6.65 3.33
N TYR A 5 -16.49 7.16 3.14
CA TYR A 5 -16.16 8.14 2.08
C TYR A 5 -15.73 7.51 0.75
N CYS A 6 -15.49 6.21 0.72
CA CYS A 6 -14.87 5.57 -0.44
C CYS A 6 -15.91 4.93 -1.38
N LEU A 7 -15.93 5.34 -2.65
CA LEU A 7 -16.81 4.76 -3.66
C LEU A 7 -16.60 3.25 -3.85
N SER A 8 -15.39 2.73 -3.61
CA SER A 8 -15.12 1.29 -3.70
C SER A 8 -15.81 0.47 -2.61
N SER A 9 -16.34 1.10 -1.55
CA SER A 9 -17.13 0.43 -0.52
C SER A 9 -18.53 0.00 -1.00
N ILE A 10 -18.99 0.53 -2.15
CA ILE A 10 -20.30 0.22 -2.73
C ILE A 10 -20.30 -1.20 -3.34
N ASP A 11 -19.22 -1.58 -4.03
CA ASP A 11 -19.06 -2.93 -4.58
C ASP A 11 -18.38 -3.84 -3.53
N LYS A 12 -19.18 -4.71 -2.93
CA LYS A 12 -18.71 -5.63 -1.87
C LYS A 12 -18.13 -6.93 -2.43
N CYS A 13 -18.07 -7.09 -3.75
CA CYS A 13 -17.59 -8.30 -4.40
C CYS A 13 -16.14 -8.14 -4.84
N LEU A 14 -15.24 -8.93 -4.24
CA LEU A 14 -13.87 -9.05 -4.72
C LEU A 14 -13.81 -9.98 -5.94
N ARG A 15 -13.18 -9.51 -7.01
CA ARG A 15 -12.98 -10.28 -8.23
C ARG A 15 -11.48 -10.40 -8.50
N PHE A 16 -10.99 -11.62 -8.52
CA PHE A 16 -9.58 -11.88 -8.82
C PHE A 16 -9.42 -12.40 -10.24
N ARG A 17 -8.54 -11.76 -10.98
CA ARG A 17 -8.15 -12.23 -12.30
C ARG A 17 -7.31 -13.51 -12.18
N LYS A 18 -7.39 -14.41 -13.16
CA LYS A 18 -6.56 -15.63 -13.18
C LYS A 18 -5.08 -15.24 -13.19
N ILE A 19 -4.32 -15.82 -12.28
CA ILE A 19 -2.91 -15.46 -12.07
C ILE A 19 -2.05 -15.63 -13.34
N GLU A 20 -2.36 -16.63 -14.17
CA GLU A 20 -1.63 -16.87 -15.41
C GLU A 20 -1.83 -15.75 -16.45
N LEU A 21 -2.99 -15.10 -16.44
CA LEU A 21 -3.22 -13.93 -17.29
C LEU A 21 -2.48 -12.71 -16.76
N VAL A 22 -2.49 -12.52 -15.44
CA VAL A 22 -1.74 -11.42 -14.79
C VAL A 22 -0.26 -11.55 -15.08
N LYS A 23 0.32 -12.75 -14.93
CA LYS A 23 1.73 -13.00 -15.26
C LYS A 23 2.09 -12.68 -16.71
N LYS A 24 1.22 -13.02 -17.67
CA LYS A 24 1.44 -12.69 -19.08
C LYS A 24 1.46 -11.17 -19.32
N GLU A 25 0.58 -10.44 -18.67
CA GLU A 25 0.55 -8.98 -18.76
C GLU A 25 1.77 -8.34 -18.10
N LEU A 26 2.17 -8.83 -16.93
CA LEU A 26 3.39 -8.37 -16.26
C LEU A 26 4.62 -8.62 -17.11
N GLN A 27 4.73 -9.81 -17.73
CA GLN A 27 5.83 -10.12 -18.63
C GLN A 27 5.88 -9.18 -19.84
N PHE A 28 4.71 -8.84 -20.40
CA PHE A 28 4.63 -7.85 -21.49
C PHE A 28 5.22 -6.49 -21.06
N PHE A 29 4.87 -5.98 -19.87
CA PHE A 29 5.40 -4.71 -19.39
C PHE A 29 6.91 -4.79 -19.12
N ILE A 30 7.38 -5.88 -18.53
CA ILE A 30 8.81 -6.11 -18.27
C ILE A 30 9.60 -6.20 -19.57
N ASP A 31 9.09 -6.93 -20.57
CA ASP A 31 9.76 -7.12 -21.86
C ASP A 31 9.83 -5.85 -22.70
N HIS A 32 8.85 -4.96 -22.54
CA HIS A 32 8.83 -3.66 -23.22
C HIS A 32 9.47 -2.52 -22.39
N GLU A 33 10.12 -2.88 -21.27
CA GLU A 33 10.84 -1.92 -20.42
C GLU A 33 9.97 -0.74 -19.98
N VAL A 34 8.68 -1.00 -19.70
CA VAL A 34 7.74 0.04 -19.27
C VAL A 34 8.24 0.62 -17.95
N PRO A 35 8.51 1.95 -17.86
CA PRO A 35 9.14 2.52 -16.67
C PRO A 35 8.34 2.35 -15.39
N GLN A 36 7.01 2.47 -15.47
CA GLN A 36 6.12 2.34 -14.33
C GLN A 36 4.80 1.67 -14.69
N VAL A 37 4.37 0.75 -13.83
CA VAL A 37 3.07 0.07 -13.91
C VAL A 37 2.34 0.26 -12.60
N LYS A 38 1.20 0.96 -12.59
CA LYS A 38 0.36 1.11 -11.39
C LYS A 38 -0.77 0.09 -11.42
N PHE A 39 -0.89 -0.69 -10.34
CA PHE A 39 -2.06 -1.51 -10.06
C PHE A 39 -3.20 -0.62 -9.55
N VAL A 40 -4.40 -0.86 -10.04
CA VAL A 40 -5.60 -0.08 -9.69
C VAL A 40 -6.42 -0.70 -8.54
N ASP A 41 -5.89 -1.73 -7.93
CA ASP A 41 -6.49 -2.41 -6.79
C ASP A 41 -6.39 -1.51 -5.54
N ARG A 42 -7.52 -1.21 -4.89
CA ARG A 42 -7.59 -0.36 -3.69
C ARG A 42 -6.98 -1.01 -2.43
N THR A 43 -6.76 -2.30 -2.45
CA THR A 43 -6.08 -3.06 -1.41
C THR A 43 -5.51 -4.31 -2.06
N PHE A 44 -4.38 -4.16 -2.69
CA PHE A 44 -3.74 -5.22 -3.48
C PHE A 44 -3.51 -6.50 -2.68
N ASN A 45 -3.08 -6.37 -1.44
CA ASN A 45 -2.75 -7.49 -0.56
C ASN A 45 -3.94 -8.04 0.25
N CYS A 46 -5.19 -7.79 -0.19
CA CYS A 46 -6.37 -8.35 0.46
C CYS A 46 -6.50 -9.88 0.33
N LYS A 47 -5.78 -10.48 -0.62
CA LYS A 47 -5.65 -11.93 -0.80
C LYS A 47 -4.17 -12.30 -0.86
N HIS A 48 -3.65 -12.81 0.23
CA HIS A 48 -2.24 -13.12 0.44
C HIS A 48 -1.61 -13.94 -0.70
N ASP A 49 -2.17 -15.12 -1.03
CA ASP A 49 -1.62 -16.02 -2.06
C ASP A 49 -1.51 -15.34 -3.43
N HIS A 50 -2.50 -14.49 -3.77
CA HIS A 50 -2.52 -13.76 -5.03
C HIS A 50 -1.44 -12.69 -5.07
N ALA A 51 -1.30 -11.91 -4.02
CA ALA A 51 -0.26 -10.89 -3.88
C ALA A 51 1.14 -11.50 -3.93
N MET A 52 1.36 -12.56 -3.16
CA MET A 52 2.63 -13.30 -3.14
C MET A 52 3.01 -13.87 -4.51
N ALA A 53 2.04 -14.43 -5.25
CA ALA A 53 2.29 -14.96 -6.59
C ALA A 53 2.75 -13.86 -7.57
N ILE A 54 2.17 -12.65 -7.47
CA ILE A 54 2.54 -11.50 -8.30
C ILE A 54 3.91 -10.97 -7.88
N TRP A 55 4.13 -10.73 -6.60
CA TRP A 55 5.40 -10.21 -6.09
C TRP A 55 6.58 -11.15 -6.35
N LYS A 56 6.40 -12.47 -6.18
CA LYS A 56 7.42 -13.47 -6.56
C LYS A 56 7.72 -13.37 -8.05
N TYR A 57 6.69 -13.32 -8.89
CA TYR A 57 6.84 -13.28 -10.34
C TYR A 57 7.64 -12.05 -10.81
N ILE A 58 7.27 -10.84 -10.36
CA ILE A 58 8.00 -9.62 -10.76
C ILE A 58 9.44 -9.62 -10.22
N THR A 59 9.69 -10.20 -9.04
CA THR A 59 11.04 -10.33 -8.47
C THR A 59 11.92 -11.27 -9.30
N GLU A 60 11.36 -12.39 -9.75
CA GLU A 60 12.09 -13.41 -10.52
C GLU A 60 12.36 -13.00 -11.97
N HIS A 61 11.50 -12.14 -12.55
CA HIS A 61 11.58 -11.74 -13.97
C HIS A 61 12.05 -10.29 -14.16
N ASP A 62 12.44 -9.60 -13.08
CA ASP A 62 12.89 -8.21 -13.13
C ASP A 62 14.08 -8.00 -14.06
N LYS A 63 14.01 -6.97 -14.91
CA LYS A 63 15.10 -6.54 -15.80
C LYS A 63 15.78 -5.24 -15.33
N GLY A 64 15.47 -4.77 -14.14
CA GLY A 64 16.08 -3.61 -13.53
C GLY A 64 15.48 -2.26 -13.94
N ILE A 65 14.40 -2.23 -14.72
CA ILE A 65 13.83 -0.98 -15.29
C ILE A 65 12.45 -0.70 -14.70
N THR A 66 11.52 -1.64 -14.80
CA THR A 66 10.11 -1.40 -14.44
C THR A 66 9.94 -1.23 -12.94
N ASN A 67 9.21 -0.19 -12.53
CA ASN A 67 8.69 0.01 -11.19
C ASN A 67 7.21 -0.39 -11.14
N PHE A 68 6.81 -1.15 -10.14
CA PHE A 68 5.42 -1.56 -9.91
C PHE A 68 4.85 -0.85 -8.68
N HIS A 69 3.77 -0.11 -8.86
CA HIS A 69 3.12 0.66 -7.81
C HIS A 69 1.86 -0.05 -7.32
N PHE A 70 1.78 -0.31 -6.01
CA PHE A 70 0.69 -1.02 -5.35
C PHE A 70 0.06 -0.19 -4.24
N GLU A 71 -1.28 -0.12 -4.20
CA GLU A 71 -2.01 0.37 -3.02
C GLU A 71 -2.22 -0.81 -2.05
N VAL A 72 -1.67 -0.73 -0.85
CA VAL A 72 -1.67 -1.83 0.14
C VAL A 72 -2.23 -1.40 1.49
N ALA A 73 -2.80 -2.36 2.22
CA ALA A 73 -3.07 -2.22 3.63
C ALA A 73 -1.89 -2.80 4.43
N ALA A 74 -1.10 -1.94 5.06
CA ALA A 74 0.13 -2.37 5.73
C ALA A 74 -0.16 -3.29 6.92
N ASP A 75 -1.28 -3.11 7.62
CA ASP A 75 -1.69 -3.97 8.73
C ASP A 75 -2.02 -5.41 8.31
N LEU A 76 -2.34 -5.64 7.03
CA LEU A 76 -2.56 -6.98 6.48
C LEU A 76 -1.27 -7.69 6.05
N LEU A 77 -0.16 -6.96 5.85
CA LEU A 77 1.11 -7.59 5.47
C LEU A 77 1.56 -8.60 6.54
N ASN A 78 1.93 -9.78 6.12
CA ASN A 78 2.50 -10.78 7.00
C ASN A 78 4.03 -10.86 6.87
N GLU A 79 4.65 -11.71 7.68
CA GLU A 79 6.11 -11.85 7.71
C GLU A 79 6.70 -12.32 6.37
N GLU A 80 6.03 -13.26 5.69
CA GLU A 80 6.50 -13.79 4.42
C GLU A 80 6.49 -12.71 3.32
N GLU A 81 5.44 -11.90 3.29
CA GLU A 81 5.32 -10.76 2.37
C GLU A 81 6.40 -9.70 2.66
N ILE A 82 6.60 -9.33 3.91
CA ILE A 82 7.60 -8.35 4.31
C ILE A 82 9.01 -8.84 3.94
N GLU A 83 9.34 -10.09 4.23
CA GLU A 83 10.65 -10.65 3.90
C GLU A 83 10.89 -10.73 2.38
N LEU A 84 9.88 -11.05 1.59
CA LEU A 84 9.97 -11.00 0.14
C LEU A 84 10.21 -9.56 -0.35
N ILE A 85 9.42 -8.60 0.13
CA ILE A 85 9.53 -7.17 -0.22
C ILE A 85 10.94 -6.65 0.11
N ARG A 86 11.49 -7.01 1.26
CA ARG A 86 12.84 -6.61 1.69
C ARG A 86 13.98 -7.17 0.84
N ARG A 87 13.73 -8.24 0.07
CA ARG A 87 14.72 -8.86 -0.84
C ARG A 87 14.68 -8.30 -2.26
N MET A 88 13.66 -7.53 -2.59
CA MET A 88 13.52 -6.93 -3.91
C MET A 88 14.64 -5.91 -4.18
N ARG A 89 14.98 -5.71 -5.46
CA ARG A 89 15.92 -4.65 -5.83
C ARG A 89 15.33 -3.27 -5.46
N PRO A 90 16.19 -2.29 -5.15
CA PRO A 90 15.73 -0.90 -4.98
C PRO A 90 14.99 -0.39 -6.21
N GLY A 91 13.80 0.18 -5.97
CA GLY A 91 12.94 0.73 -7.02
C GLY A 91 12.13 -0.28 -7.83
N LEU A 92 12.15 -1.59 -7.49
CA LEU A 92 11.24 -2.56 -8.14
C LEU A 92 9.78 -2.27 -7.80
N ILE A 93 9.51 -1.96 -6.54
CA ILE A 93 8.15 -1.63 -6.10
C ILE A 93 8.08 -0.30 -5.37
N GLN A 94 6.88 0.29 -5.44
CA GLN A 94 6.44 1.40 -4.61
C GLN A 94 5.14 0.98 -3.91
N LEU A 95 5.04 1.28 -2.61
CA LEU A 95 3.86 1.00 -1.81
C LEU A 95 3.15 2.29 -1.42
N GLU A 96 1.89 2.42 -1.80
CA GLU A 96 0.97 3.47 -1.35
C GLU A 96 0.13 2.92 -0.21
N ILE A 97 0.23 3.55 0.96
CA ILE A 97 -0.37 3.08 2.21
C ILE A 97 -1.27 4.16 2.76
N GLY A 98 -2.57 3.98 2.58
CA GLY A 98 -3.56 4.90 3.13
C GLY A 98 -3.66 4.76 4.64
N ILE A 99 -3.25 5.77 5.39
CA ILE A 99 -3.48 5.88 6.85
C ILE A 99 -4.77 6.66 7.11
N GLN A 100 -4.94 7.75 6.40
CA GLN A 100 -6.07 8.66 6.39
C GLN A 100 -6.12 9.58 7.62
N SER A 101 -6.05 9.05 8.84
CA SER A 101 -5.99 9.76 10.11
C SER A 101 -5.36 8.91 11.19
N ALA A 102 -4.76 9.52 12.20
CA ALA A 102 -4.35 8.86 13.44
C ALA A 102 -5.37 9.06 14.58
N ASN A 103 -6.42 9.83 14.35
CA ASN A 103 -7.47 10.10 15.35
C ASN A 103 -8.40 8.87 15.47
N PRO A 104 -8.50 8.21 16.66
CA PRO A 104 -9.32 7.02 16.84
C PRO A 104 -10.81 7.27 16.61
N GLU A 105 -11.33 8.46 16.92
CA GLU A 105 -12.74 8.81 16.70
C GLU A 105 -13.03 8.92 15.21
N THR A 106 -12.17 9.60 14.47
CA THR A 106 -12.23 9.71 13.01
C THR A 106 -12.18 8.33 12.36
N ILE A 107 -11.20 7.48 12.73
CA ILE A 107 -11.05 6.14 12.19
C ILE A 107 -12.30 5.28 12.40
N ARG A 108 -12.91 5.37 13.60
CA ARG A 108 -14.16 4.68 13.91
C ARG A 108 -15.33 5.19 13.07
N GLU A 109 -15.48 6.51 12.96
CA GLU A 109 -16.59 7.13 12.23
C GLU A 109 -16.54 6.83 10.72
N ILE A 110 -15.36 6.84 10.13
CA ILE A 110 -15.21 6.49 8.72
C ILE A 110 -15.27 4.98 8.46
N HIS A 111 -15.59 4.17 9.46
CA HIS A 111 -15.65 2.71 9.39
C HIS A 111 -14.37 2.04 8.88
N ARG A 112 -13.21 2.63 9.21
CA ARG A 112 -11.91 2.08 8.85
C ARG A 112 -11.40 1.14 9.94
N THR A 113 -11.07 -0.07 9.56
CA THR A 113 -10.39 -1.02 10.45
C THR A 113 -8.89 -0.91 10.19
N MET A 114 -8.15 -0.35 11.14
CA MET A 114 -6.70 -0.19 11.05
C MET A 114 -6.09 -0.15 12.46
N ASP A 115 -4.98 -0.85 12.62
CA ASP A 115 -4.13 -0.75 13.83
C ASP A 115 -2.89 0.07 13.50
N LEU A 116 -2.88 1.34 13.88
CA LEU A 116 -1.80 2.28 13.59
C LEU A 116 -0.44 1.81 14.13
N LYS A 117 -0.41 1.14 15.28
CA LYS A 117 0.83 0.60 15.85
C LYS A 117 1.41 -0.50 14.97
N LYS A 118 0.55 -1.39 14.45
CA LYS A 118 0.97 -2.42 13.51
C LYS A 118 1.44 -1.83 12.19
N VAL A 119 0.72 -0.83 11.66
CA VAL A 119 1.12 -0.12 10.44
C VAL A 119 2.51 0.49 10.63
N ARG A 120 2.73 1.25 11.70
CA ARG A 120 4.03 1.86 12.03
C ARG A 120 5.15 0.82 12.05
N ALA A 121 4.99 -0.26 12.81
CA ALA A 121 6.01 -1.29 12.93
C ALA A 121 6.38 -1.92 11.58
N LYS A 122 5.39 -2.14 10.70
CA LYS A 122 5.63 -2.71 9.37
C LYS A 122 6.25 -1.72 8.40
N VAL A 123 5.82 -0.47 8.41
CA VAL A 123 6.42 0.63 7.63
C VAL A 123 7.88 0.80 8.01
N GLU A 124 8.20 0.88 9.30
CA GLU A 124 9.58 0.99 9.81
C GLU A 124 10.43 -0.21 9.38
N ARG A 125 9.90 -1.43 9.51
CA ARG A 125 10.62 -2.65 9.13
C ARG A 125 10.93 -2.73 7.63
N ILE A 126 10.02 -2.30 6.76
CA ILE A 126 10.26 -2.22 5.32
C ILE A 126 11.31 -1.14 5.05
N ARG A 127 11.19 0.03 5.70
CA ARG A 127 12.11 1.16 5.55
C ARG A 127 13.55 0.85 5.92
N GLU A 128 13.79 0.01 6.94
CA GLU A 128 15.15 -0.39 7.36
C GLU A 128 16.02 -0.86 6.20
N LYS A 129 15.44 -1.46 5.17
CA LYS A 129 16.18 -1.96 4.00
C LYS A 129 16.42 -0.89 2.95
N GLY A 130 15.61 0.18 2.90
CA GLY A 130 15.76 1.31 1.99
C GLY A 130 15.58 0.97 0.50
N ASN A 131 14.90 -0.12 0.19
CA ASN A 131 14.74 -0.61 -1.19
C ASN A 131 13.35 -0.33 -1.79
N VAL A 132 12.39 0.08 -0.97
CA VAL A 132 11.00 0.32 -1.36
C VAL A 132 10.63 1.76 -1.09
N HIS A 133 10.09 2.45 -2.10
CA HIS A 133 9.50 3.77 -1.93
C HIS A 133 8.15 3.63 -1.23
N GLN A 134 8.02 4.24 -0.06
CA GLN A 134 6.81 4.21 0.75
C GLN A 134 6.11 5.57 0.70
N HIS A 135 4.89 5.56 0.18
CA HIS A 135 3.99 6.70 0.06
C HIS A 135 2.87 6.54 1.09
N LEU A 136 2.76 7.45 2.04
CA LEU A 136 1.72 7.44 3.07
C LEU A 136 0.70 8.54 2.80
N ASP A 137 -0.60 8.24 3.01
CA ASP A 137 -1.68 9.16 2.73
C ASP A 137 -2.44 9.57 3.99
N LEU A 138 -2.74 10.86 4.09
CA LEU A 138 -3.67 11.45 5.04
C LEU A 138 -4.77 12.18 4.30
N ILE A 139 -5.96 12.24 4.90
CA ILE A 139 -7.10 13.03 4.38
C ILE A 139 -7.45 14.12 5.39
N ALA A 140 -7.43 15.37 4.93
CA ALA A 140 -7.90 16.51 5.72
C ALA A 140 -9.42 16.64 5.66
N GLY A 141 -10.04 17.10 6.74
CA GLY A 141 -11.48 17.37 6.77
C GLY A 141 -12.37 16.15 6.99
N LEU A 142 -11.81 15.05 7.49
CA LEU A 142 -12.60 13.90 7.92
C LEU A 142 -13.46 14.23 9.14
N PRO A 143 -14.58 13.51 9.38
CA PRO A 143 -15.42 13.70 10.57
C PRO A 143 -14.60 13.59 11.87
N TYR A 144 -14.93 14.40 12.87
CA TYR A 144 -14.26 14.49 14.18
C TYR A 144 -12.79 14.90 14.11
N GLU A 145 -12.33 15.46 13.01
CA GLU A 145 -10.97 15.97 12.86
C GLU A 145 -10.98 17.48 12.67
N ASN A 146 -10.38 18.20 13.59
CA ASN A 146 -10.13 19.63 13.51
C ASN A 146 -8.64 19.88 13.17
N TYR A 147 -8.24 21.14 13.06
CA TYR A 147 -6.88 21.51 12.72
C TYR A 147 -5.83 20.92 13.67
N GLU A 148 -6.12 20.92 14.98
CA GLU A 148 -5.17 20.41 15.99
C GLU A 148 -5.03 18.89 15.93
N SER A 149 -6.17 18.16 15.83
CA SER A 149 -6.15 16.70 15.71
C SER A 149 -5.55 16.23 14.37
N PHE A 150 -5.77 16.98 13.28
CA PHE A 150 -5.10 16.73 12.01
C PHE A 150 -3.59 16.97 12.12
N GLY A 151 -3.17 18.06 12.77
CA GLY A 151 -1.76 18.32 13.05
C GLY A 151 -1.09 17.18 13.85
N HIS A 152 -1.82 16.60 14.81
CA HIS A 152 -1.36 15.40 15.52
C HIS A 152 -1.22 14.20 14.57
N SER A 153 -2.24 13.91 13.76
CA SER A 153 -2.21 12.85 12.75
C SER A 153 -1.05 13.03 11.78
N PHE A 154 -0.80 14.25 11.32
CA PHE A 154 0.31 14.59 10.45
C PHE A 154 1.66 14.27 11.12
N ASN A 155 1.87 14.72 12.35
CA ASN A 155 3.13 14.49 13.07
C ASN A 155 3.38 12.99 13.32
N GLU A 156 2.34 12.23 13.69
CA GLU A 156 2.42 10.78 13.89
C GLU A 156 2.86 10.04 12.61
N VAL A 157 2.30 10.43 11.46
CA VAL A 157 2.61 9.79 10.19
C VAL A 157 3.95 10.29 9.64
N TYR A 158 4.26 11.58 9.77
CA TYR A 158 5.55 12.14 9.37
C TYR A 158 6.71 11.50 10.15
N ALA A 159 6.51 11.19 11.43
CA ALA A 159 7.49 10.48 12.26
C ALA A 159 7.78 9.04 11.84
N MET A 160 6.98 8.46 10.90
CA MET A 160 7.29 7.17 10.26
C MET A 160 8.32 7.32 9.13
N HIS A 161 8.70 8.56 8.79
CA HIS A 161 9.67 8.90 7.75
C HIS A 161 9.33 8.28 6.38
N PRO A 162 8.13 8.53 5.83
CA PRO A 162 7.82 8.07 4.48
C PRO A 162 8.71 8.78 3.44
N ASP A 163 8.90 8.15 2.28
CA ASP A 163 9.56 8.80 1.14
C ASP A 163 8.66 9.88 0.54
N GLN A 164 7.35 9.69 0.61
CA GLN A 164 6.34 10.65 0.21
C GLN A 164 5.17 10.66 1.20
N LEU A 165 4.69 11.86 1.55
CA LEU A 165 3.47 12.06 2.31
C LEU A 165 2.48 12.84 1.45
N GLN A 166 1.31 12.26 1.21
CA GLN A 166 0.22 12.91 0.46
C GLN A 166 -0.87 13.37 1.42
N LEU A 167 -1.37 14.58 1.17
CA LEU A 167 -2.53 15.16 1.84
C LEU A 167 -3.67 15.27 0.82
N GLY A 168 -4.75 14.53 1.05
CA GLY A 168 -5.96 14.55 0.25
C GLY A 168 -7.08 15.39 0.87
#